data_a4bf04d1ceb8e28f7c65498e77c48d17
#
_entry.id   a4bf04d1ceb8e28f7c65498e77c48d17
#
_cell.length_a   1.000
_cell.length_b   1.000
_cell.length_c   1.000
_cell.angle_alpha   90.00
_cell.angle_beta   90.00
_cell.angle_gamma   90.00
#
_symmetry.space_group_name_H-M   'P 1'
#
loop_
_entity.id
_entity.type
_entity.pdbx_description
1 polymer ?
#
loop_
_entity_poly.entity_id
_entity_poly.type
_entity_poly.pdbx_seq_one_letter_code
_entity_poly.pdbx_strand_id
1 'polypeptide(L)'
;MFLKWFTPVAIVCFVSTIITGLVLMSFVVEFDDYTNAWMFPYGQSLLIKHLLIIPLLVFATINSLLIKKKLKKDSNFNPRPWARTESMIILLIFSATAALGQQSPPHETTVSSTGISKLFLLFYQGQFQPEMTVQLGLTPISIALIILSVLFLALIILSFIKKPPLIIPFLMSV
;
A
#
# COMPACT_ATOMS: atom_id res chain seq x y z
N MET A 1 -10.67 21.08 -20.80
CA MET A 1 -11.54 19.99 -21.34
C MET A 1 -10.97 18.60 -21.02
N PHE A 2 -9.67 18.39 -21.09
CA PHE A 2 -8.95 17.12 -20.85
C PHE A 2 -9.23 16.49 -19.46
N LEU A 3 -9.19 17.27 -18.37
CA LEU A 3 -9.41 16.75 -17.00
C LEU A 3 -10.82 16.19 -16.74
N LYS A 4 -11.82 16.60 -17.50
CA LYS A 4 -13.20 16.10 -17.32
C LYS A 4 -13.33 14.65 -17.79
N TRP A 5 -12.59 14.29 -18.82
CA TRP A 5 -12.60 12.93 -19.40
C TRP A 5 -11.60 12.01 -18.70
N PHE A 6 -10.43 12.54 -18.37
CA PHE A 6 -9.34 11.76 -17.77
C PHE A 6 -9.72 11.18 -16.41
N THR A 7 -10.36 11.96 -15.53
CA THR A 7 -10.70 11.51 -14.17
C THR A 7 -11.62 10.27 -14.13
N PRO A 8 -12.76 10.22 -14.84
CA PRO A 8 -13.60 9.02 -14.80
C PRO A 8 -12.91 7.79 -15.40
N VAL A 9 -12.14 7.94 -16.48
CA VAL A 9 -11.37 6.84 -17.07
C VAL A 9 -10.32 6.32 -16.08
N ALA A 10 -9.58 7.20 -15.44
CA ALA A 10 -8.60 6.81 -14.42
C ALA A 10 -9.24 6.05 -13.23
N ILE A 11 -10.43 6.49 -12.78
CA ILE A 11 -11.17 5.79 -11.71
C ILE A 11 -11.59 4.40 -12.17
N VAL A 12 -12.15 4.27 -13.38
CA VAL A 12 -12.56 2.96 -13.92
C VAL A 12 -11.35 2.02 -14.03
N CYS A 13 -10.24 2.48 -14.60
CA CYS A 13 -9.01 1.69 -14.70
C CYS A 13 -8.50 1.27 -13.32
N PHE A 14 -8.52 2.17 -12.35
CA PHE A 14 -8.05 1.90 -11.00
C PHE A 14 -8.94 0.87 -10.29
N VAL A 15 -10.26 1.02 -10.35
CA VAL A 15 -11.21 0.06 -9.78
C VAL A 15 -11.08 -1.31 -10.45
N SER A 16 -10.96 -1.35 -11.77
CA SER A 16 -10.74 -2.60 -12.51
C SER A 16 -9.45 -3.30 -12.08
N THR A 17 -8.37 -2.54 -11.87
CA THR A 17 -7.08 -3.08 -11.41
C THR A 17 -7.18 -3.65 -9.99
N ILE A 18 -7.93 -3.00 -9.10
CA ILE A 18 -8.16 -3.52 -7.75
C ILE A 18 -8.96 -4.83 -7.81
N ILE A 19 -10.08 -4.84 -8.55
CA ILE A 19 -10.94 -6.02 -8.66
C ILE A 19 -10.17 -7.19 -9.25
N THR A 20 -9.47 -7.00 -10.36
CA THR A 20 -8.66 -8.06 -10.99
C THR A 20 -7.54 -8.54 -10.07
N GLY A 21 -6.92 -7.62 -9.31
CA GLY A 21 -5.89 -7.97 -8.33
C GLY A 21 -6.43 -8.83 -7.18
N LEU A 22 -7.63 -8.53 -6.67
CA LEU A 22 -8.29 -9.34 -5.63
C LEU A 22 -8.72 -10.71 -6.14
N VAL A 23 -9.25 -10.77 -7.38
CA VAL A 23 -9.60 -12.04 -8.03
C VAL A 23 -8.37 -12.91 -8.23
N LEU A 24 -7.27 -12.36 -8.74
CA LEU A 24 -6.02 -13.11 -8.89
C LEU A 24 -5.47 -13.57 -7.53
N MET A 25 -5.57 -12.74 -6.50
CA MET A 25 -5.16 -13.10 -5.15
C MET A 25 -5.96 -14.30 -4.63
N SER A 26 -7.28 -14.34 -4.85
CA SER A 26 -8.14 -15.44 -4.39
C SER A 26 -7.83 -16.80 -5.05
N PHE A 27 -7.19 -16.80 -6.22
CA PHE A 27 -6.71 -18.03 -6.86
C PHE A 27 -5.37 -18.53 -6.29
N VAL A 28 -4.58 -17.64 -5.70
CA VAL A 28 -3.21 -17.96 -5.25
C VAL A 28 -3.14 -18.15 -3.74
N VAL A 29 -3.97 -17.43 -2.97
CA VAL A 29 -4.00 -17.48 -1.51
C VAL A 29 -5.45 -17.60 -1.06
N GLU A 30 -5.78 -18.65 -0.34
CA GLU A 30 -7.08 -18.76 0.32
C GLU A 30 -7.21 -17.65 1.37
N PHE A 31 -8.40 -17.06 1.49
CA PHE A 31 -8.62 -15.94 2.39
C PHE A 31 -8.36 -16.31 3.85
N ASP A 32 -8.65 -17.54 4.24
CA ASP A 32 -8.42 -18.05 5.58
C ASP A 32 -6.93 -18.22 5.90
N ASP A 33 -6.10 -18.47 4.88
CA ASP A 33 -4.66 -18.62 4.99
C ASP A 33 -3.87 -17.34 4.67
N TYR A 34 -4.55 -16.23 4.42
CA TYR A 34 -3.91 -14.97 4.05
C TYR A 34 -2.90 -14.49 5.11
N THR A 35 -3.23 -14.62 6.39
CA THR A 35 -2.34 -14.25 7.49
C THR A 35 -1.15 -15.19 7.62
N ASN A 36 -1.34 -16.48 7.37
CA ASN A 36 -0.26 -17.48 7.38
C ASN A 36 0.73 -17.24 6.23
N ALA A 37 0.24 -16.74 5.09
CA ALA A 37 1.09 -16.37 3.97
C ALA A 37 2.13 -15.29 4.32
N TRP A 38 1.90 -14.46 5.37
CA TRP A 38 2.86 -13.42 5.79
C TRP A 38 4.16 -13.97 6.36
N MET A 39 4.21 -15.24 6.74
CA MET A 39 5.45 -15.90 7.12
C MET A 39 6.42 -16.03 5.94
N PHE A 40 5.90 -16.07 4.72
CA PHE A 40 6.65 -16.28 3.48
C PHE A 40 6.96 -14.95 2.76
N PRO A 41 8.05 -14.90 1.97
CA PRO A 41 8.40 -13.72 1.18
C PRO A 41 7.27 -13.25 0.25
N TYR A 42 6.53 -14.18 -0.35
CA TYR A 42 5.37 -13.91 -1.20
C TYR A 42 4.29 -13.10 -0.46
N GLY A 43 3.82 -13.60 0.69
CA GLY A 43 2.78 -12.94 1.47
C GLY A 43 3.21 -11.58 2.01
N GLN A 44 4.50 -11.41 2.33
CA GLN A 44 5.04 -10.10 2.74
C GLN A 44 5.05 -9.09 1.60
N SER A 45 5.46 -9.49 0.41
CA SER A 45 5.40 -8.62 -0.77
C SER A 45 3.96 -8.22 -1.08
N LEU A 46 3.02 -9.16 -0.90
CA LEU A 46 1.59 -8.93 -1.05
C LEU A 46 1.06 -7.94 0.00
N LEU A 47 1.46 -8.09 1.26
CA LEU A 47 1.10 -7.17 2.36
C LEU A 47 1.63 -5.75 2.09
N ILE A 48 2.91 -5.62 1.74
CA ILE A 48 3.53 -4.33 1.40
C ILE A 48 2.77 -3.65 0.26
N LYS A 49 2.41 -4.39 -0.79
CA LYS A 49 1.61 -3.88 -1.89
C LYS A 49 0.26 -3.33 -1.41
N HIS A 50 -0.46 -4.06 -0.56
CA HIS A 50 -1.75 -3.61 -0.02
C HIS A 50 -1.60 -2.36 0.87
N LEU A 51 -0.56 -2.30 1.70
CA LEU A 51 -0.29 -1.13 2.53
C LEU A 51 0.03 0.12 1.70
N LEU A 52 0.76 -0.01 0.58
CA LEU A 52 1.06 1.10 -0.32
C LEU A 52 -0.17 1.62 -1.09
N ILE A 53 -1.21 0.80 -1.26
CA ILE A 53 -2.46 1.25 -1.89
C ILE A 53 -3.18 2.30 -1.04
N ILE A 54 -3.08 2.24 0.28
CA ILE A 54 -3.75 3.18 1.20
C ILE A 54 -3.28 4.64 0.96
N PRO A 55 -1.98 4.97 1.07
CA PRO A 55 -1.51 6.31 0.75
C PRO A 55 -1.74 6.70 -0.72
N LEU A 56 -1.68 5.75 -1.67
CA LEU A 56 -2.01 6.02 -3.06
C LEU A 56 -3.44 6.54 -3.20
N LEU A 57 -4.42 5.92 -2.53
CA LEU A 57 -5.82 6.38 -2.51
C LEU A 57 -5.95 7.80 -1.96
N VAL A 58 -5.21 8.13 -0.90
CA VAL A 58 -5.19 9.48 -0.33
C VAL A 58 -4.65 10.49 -1.34
N PHE A 59 -3.51 10.21 -1.98
CA PHE A 59 -2.93 11.08 -3.00
C PHE A 59 -3.84 11.22 -4.23
N ALA A 60 -4.43 10.13 -4.72
CA ALA A 60 -5.38 10.15 -5.84
C ALA A 60 -6.60 11.02 -5.52
N THR A 61 -7.13 10.94 -4.29
CA THR A 61 -8.23 11.78 -3.82
C THR A 61 -7.83 13.25 -3.74
N ILE A 62 -6.65 13.57 -3.21
CA ILE A 62 -6.10 14.92 -3.17
C ILE A 62 -5.97 15.45 -4.59
N ASN A 63 -5.36 14.69 -5.51
CA ASN A 63 -5.13 15.12 -6.88
C ASN A 63 -6.44 15.30 -7.65
N SER A 64 -7.41 14.41 -7.49
CA SER A 64 -8.66 14.46 -8.25
C SER A 64 -9.66 15.52 -7.76
N LEU A 65 -9.76 15.73 -6.44
CA LEU A 65 -10.78 16.58 -5.84
C LEU A 65 -10.22 17.93 -5.36
N LEU A 66 -9.17 17.90 -4.54
CA LEU A 66 -8.67 19.09 -3.88
C LEU A 66 -7.86 19.96 -4.81
N ILE A 67 -7.04 19.39 -5.67
CA ILE A 67 -6.27 20.15 -6.67
C ILE A 67 -7.20 20.81 -7.66
N LYS A 68 -8.27 20.13 -8.12
CA LYS A 68 -9.30 20.76 -8.97
C LYS A 68 -9.93 22.00 -8.33
N LYS A 69 -10.29 21.92 -7.04
CA LYS A 69 -10.84 23.06 -6.30
C LYS A 69 -9.83 24.21 -6.18
N LYS A 70 -8.56 23.86 -5.90
CA LYS A 70 -7.50 24.85 -5.71
C LYS A 70 -7.11 25.57 -7.00
N LEU A 71 -7.03 24.84 -8.13
CA LEU A 71 -6.79 25.42 -9.45
C LEU A 71 -7.89 26.38 -9.90
N LYS A 72 -9.16 26.14 -9.49
CA LYS A 72 -10.26 27.09 -9.77
C LYS A 72 -10.16 28.38 -8.95
N LYS A 73 -9.54 28.34 -7.77
CA LYS A 73 -9.42 29.46 -6.85
C LYS A 73 -8.12 30.24 -7.00
N ASP A 74 -7.04 29.56 -7.41
CA ASP A 74 -5.69 30.10 -7.54
C ASP A 74 -5.06 29.58 -8.82
N SER A 75 -4.98 30.42 -9.85
CA SER A 75 -4.42 30.08 -11.16
C SER A 75 -2.90 29.83 -11.12
N ASN A 76 -2.21 30.32 -10.09
CA ASN A 76 -0.76 30.16 -9.92
C ASN A 76 -0.39 28.88 -9.16
N PHE A 77 -1.36 28.08 -8.71
CA PHE A 77 -1.09 26.83 -8.00
C PHE A 77 -0.46 25.80 -8.93
N ASN A 78 0.73 25.29 -8.57
CA ASN A 78 1.41 24.25 -9.33
C ASN A 78 1.08 22.84 -8.78
N PRO A 79 0.33 22.01 -9.51
CA PRO A 79 -0.05 20.65 -9.07
C PRO A 79 1.05 19.61 -9.35
N ARG A 80 2.06 19.92 -10.18
CA ARG A 80 3.07 18.96 -10.66
C ARG A 80 3.78 18.18 -9.55
N PRO A 81 4.18 18.82 -8.42
CA PRO A 81 4.85 18.12 -7.36
C PRO A 81 3.99 17.01 -6.73
N TRP A 82 2.70 17.26 -6.53
CA TRP A 82 1.75 16.28 -5.98
C TRP A 82 1.55 15.08 -6.92
N ALA A 83 1.43 15.34 -8.22
CA ALA A 83 1.35 14.28 -9.22
C ALA A 83 2.65 13.45 -9.30
N ARG A 84 3.82 14.07 -9.10
CA ARG A 84 5.09 13.32 -9.03
C ARG A 84 5.15 12.40 -7.83
N THR A 85 4.71 12.84 -6.65
CA THR A 85 4.67 11.99 -5.45
C THR A 85 3.75 10.80 -5.66
N GLU A 86 2.56 11.00 -6.21
CA GLU A 86 1.66 9.91 -6.59
C GLU A 86 2.32 8.92 -7.56
N SER A 87 3.00 9.42 -8.59
CA SER A 87 3.73 8.58 -9.56
C SER A 87 4.86 7.77 -8.92
N MET A 88 5.56 8.31 -7.92
CA MET A 88 6.58 7.57 -7.17
C MET A 88 5.98 6.44 -6.34
N ILE A 89 4.83 6.66 -5.69
CA ILE A 89 4.12 5.60 -4.96
C ILE A 89 3.66 4.50 -5.91
N ILE A 90 3.12 4.86 -7.08
CA ILE A 90 2.76 3.89 -8.13
C ILE A 90 3.97 3.06 -8.56
N LEU A 91 5.13 3.70 -8.74
CA LEU A 91 6.37 3.01 -9.09
C LEU A 91 6.80 2.02 -7.99
N LEU A 92 6.66 2.38 -6.71
CA LEU A 92 6.92 1.47 -5.59
C LEU A 92 5.96 0.28 -5.60
N ILE A 93 4.68 0.49 -5.90
CA ILE A 93 3.68 -0.60 -6.03
C ILE A 93 4.06 -1.54 -7.18
N PHE A 94 4.49 -1.00 -8.32
CA PHE A 94 4.98 -1.83 -9.43
C PHE A 94 6.23 -2.62 -9.08
N SER A 95 7.17 -2.01 -8.33
CA SER A 95 8.37 -2.69 -7.85
C SER A 95 8.02 -3.84 -6.90
N ALA A 96 7.09 -3.61 -5.95
CA ALA A 96 6.59 -4.65 -5.06
C ALA A 96 5.87 -5.77 -5.82
N THR A 97 5.11 -5.42 -6.88
CA THR A 97 4.43 -6.40 -7.73
C THR A 97 5.42 -7.22 -8.54
N ALA A 98 6.49 -6.60 -9.05
CA ALA A 98 7.55 -7.31 -9.77
C ALA A 98 8.31 -8.28 -8.85
N ALA A 99 8.59 -7.86 -7.61
CA ALA A 99 9.19 -8.73 -6.60
C ALA A 99 8.28 -9.92 -6.25
N LEU A 100 6.97 -9.69 -6.14
CA LEU A 100 5.98 -10.73 -5.89
C LEU A 100 5.94 -11.78 -7.02
N GLY A 101 6.03 -11.35 -8.28
CA GLY A 101 6.05 -12.25 -9.44
C GLY A 101 7.29 -13.13 -9.55
N GLN A 102 8.34 -12.86 -8.78
CA GLN A 102 9.57 -13.68 -8.73
C GLN A 102 9.56 -14.70 -7.59
N GLN A 103 8.53 -14.70 -6.75
CA GLN A 103 8.46 -15.55 -5.57
C GLN A 103 7.48 -16.70 -5.79
N SER A 104 7.83 -17.88 -5.28
CA SER A 104 6.96 -19.05 -5.34
C SER A 104 5.68 -18.84 -4.53
N PRO A 105 4.50 -19.19 -5.05
CA PRO A 105 3.25 -19.16 -4.31
C PRO A 105 3.30 -20.03 -3.05
N PRO A 106 2.57 -19.68 -1.98
CA PRO A 106 2.62 -20.41 -0.72
C PRO A 106 2.17 -21.89 -0.82
N HIS A 107 1.33 -22.26 -1.81
CA HIS A 107 0.92 -23.64 -2.04
C HIS A 107 2.05 -24.57 -2.50
N GLU A 108 3.13 -24.03 -3.08
CA GLU A 108 4.29 -24.79 -3.56
C GLU A 108 5.40 -24.88 -2.50
N THR A 109 5.30 -24.11 -1.43
CA THR A 109 6.30 -24.09 -0.37
C THR A 109 5.85 -24.97 0.79
N THR A 110 6.50 -26.13 0.97
CA THR A 110 6.40 -26.88 2.23
C THR A 110 6.91 -25.99 3.38
N VAL A 111 6.20 -25.98 4.50
CA VAL A 111 6.57 -25.22 5.70
C VAL A 111 7.88 -25.79 6.26
N SER A 112 8.99 -25.49 5.61
CA SER A 112 10.33 -25.79 6.10
C SER A 112 10.92 -24.49 6.66
N SER A 113 11.72 -24.60 7.71
CA SER A 113 12.40 -23.44 8.33
C SER A 113 13.25 -22.61 7.36
N THR A 114 13.58 -23.16 6.18
CA THR A 114 14.34 -22.49 5.11
C THR A 114 13.48 -21.58 4.23
N GLY A 115 12.16 -21.67 4.24
CA GLY A 115 11.27 -20.86 3.43
C GLY A 115 10.76 -19.59 4.10
N ILE A 116 11.06 -19.37 5.38
CA ILE A 116 10.54 -18.24 6.14
C ILE A 116 11.27 -16.96 5.78
N SER A 117 10.52 -15.88 5.64
CA SER A 117 11.08 -14.58 5.35
C SER A 117 11.93 -14.03 6.52
N LYS A 118 13.09 -13.49 6.19
CA LYS A 118 13.95 -12.78 7.15
C LYS A 118 13.24 -11.58 7.79
N LEU A 119 12.35 -10.91 7.06
CA LEU A 119 11.55 -9.79 7.59
C LEU A 119 10.56 -10.28 8.64
N PHE A 120 9.91 -11.44 8.43
CA PHE A 120 9.02 -12.01 9.44
C PHE A 120 9.78 -12.30 10.73
N LEU A 121 10.94 -12.94 10.63
CA LEU A 121 11.77 -13.26 11.79
C LEU A 121 12.28 -12.00 12.53
N LEU A 122 12.45 -10.87 11.85
CA LEU A 122 12.85 -9.61 12.48
C LEU A 122 11.77 -9.05 13.40
N PHE A 123 10.50 -9.18 13.03
CA PHE A 123 9.35 -8.66 13.78
C PHE A 123 8.73 -9.67 14.73
N TYR A 124 8.93 -10.96 14.47
CA TYR A 124 8.40 -12.04 15.30
C TYR A 124 9.34 -12.33 16.48
N GLN A 125 8.86 -12.12 17.69
CA GLN A 125 9.64 -12.28 18.93
C GLN A 125 9.51 -13.68 19.54
N GLY A 126 8.78 -14.61 18.91
CA GLY A 126 8.57 -15.97 19.40
C GLY A 126 9.53 -17.00 18.77
N GLN A 127 9.50 -18.24 19.29
CA GLN A 127 10.17 -19.36 18.64
C GLN A 127 9.29 -19.87 17.51
N PHE A 128 9.89 -20.01 16.32
CA PHE A 128 9.18 -20.56 15.17
C PHE A 128 8.91 -22.05 15.38
N GLN A 129 7.65 -22.44 15.17
CA GLN A 129 7.21 -23.84 15.11
C GLN A 129 6.62 -24.12 13.73
N PRO A 130 6.92 -25.28 13.09
CA PRO A 130 6.49 -25.57 11.73
C PRO A 130 4.97 -25.52 11.49
N GLU A 131 4.16 -25.77 12.52
CA GLU A 131 2.68 -25.83 12.42
C GLU A 131 2.00 -24.60 13.06
N MET A 132 2.76 -23.52 13.32
CA MET A 132 2.16 -22.33 13.92
C MET A 132 1.24 -21.59 12.92
N THR A 133 0.13 -21.07 13.42
CA THR A 133 -0.76 -20.19 12.68
C THR A 133 -0.57 -18.75 13.10
N VAL A 134 -0.54 -17.83 12.15
CA VAL A 134 -0.47 -16.39 12.41
C VAL A 134 -1.87 -15.87 12.67
N GLN A 135 -2.16 -15.51 13.91
CA GLN A 135 -3.43 -14.90 14.28
C GLN A 135 -3.28 -13.39 14.44
N LEU A 136 -4.24 -12.65 13.88
CA LEU A 136 -4.32 -11.20 14.07
C LEU A 136 -4.83 -10.91 15.49
N GLY A 137 -3.95 -10.34 16.32
CA GLY A 137 -4.27 -9.92 17.67
C GLY A 137 -4.12 -8.41 17.86
N LEU A 138 -5.03 -7.79 18.62
CA LEU A 138 -4.89 -6.39 19.03
C LEU A 138 -3.96 -6.31 20.24
N THR A 139 -2.67 -6.27 19.99
CA THR A 139 -1.66 -6.01 21.01
C THR A 139 -1.48 -4.50 21.21
N PRO A 140 -0.98 -4.02 22.36
CA PRO A 140 -0.67 -2.60 22.55
C PRO A 140 0.24 -2.03 21.47
N ILE A 141 1.18 -2.84 20.97
CA ILE A 141 2.09 -2.45 19.88
C ILE A 141 1.32 -2.28 18.57
N SER A 142 0.42 -3.21 18.22
CA SER A 142 -0.38 -3.08 16.99
C SER A 142 -1.31 -1.87 17.03
N ILE A 143 -1.91 -1.58 18.20
CA ILE A 143 -2.72 -0.37 18.38
C ILE A 143 -1.88 0.89 18.20
N ALA A 144 -0.67 0.95 18.80
CA ALA A 144 0.22 2.09 18.64
C ALA A 144 0.63 2.30 17.17
N LEU A 145 0.92 1.23 16.42
CA LEU A 145 1.24 1.28 14.99
C LEU A 145 0.05 1.75 14.15
N ILE A 146 -1.17 1.32 14.46
CA ILE A 146 -2.39 1.80 13.79
C ILE A 146 -2.58 3.30 14.03
N ILE A 147 -2.45 3.76 15.28
CA ILE A 147 -2.56 5.19 15.61
C ILE A 147 -1.50 6.00 14.88
N LEU A 148 -0.25 5.53 14.84
CA LEU A 148 0.84 6.17 14.13
C LEU A 148 0.57 6.25 12.62
N SER A 149 0.05 5.18 12.02
CA SER A 149 -0.34 5.10 10.62
C SER A 149 -1.44 6.13 10.27
N VAL A 150 -2.49 6.19 11.10
CA VAL A 150 -3.57 7.19 10.94
C VAL A 150 -3.04 8.61 11.10
N LEU A 151 -2.12 8.85 12.04
CA LEU A 151 -1.46 10.14 12.21
C LEU A 151 -0.69 10.53 10.94
N PHE A 152 0.08 9.62 10.34
CA PHE A 152 0.82 9.89 9.11
C PHE A 152 -0.11 10.20 7.94
N LEU A 153 -1.22 9.47 7.77
CA LEU A 153 -2.23 9.80 6.76
C LEU A 153 -2.85 11.18 6.99
N ALA A 154 -3.15 11.54 8.22
CA ALA A 154 -3.64 12.89 8.57
C ALA A 154 -2.60 13.97 8.25
N LEU A 155 -1.30 13.72 8.52
CA LEU A 155 -0.21 14.63 8.19
C LEU A 155 -0.03 14.82 6.68
N ILE A 156 -0.26 13.78 5.85
CA ILE A 156 -0.27 13.91 4.38
C ILE A 156 -1.36 14.92 3.96
N ILE A 157 -2.57 14.80 4.51
CA ILE A 157 -3.69 15.71 4.20
C ILE A 157 -3.38 17.14 4.67
N LEU A 158 -2.88 17.28 5.90
CA LEU A 158 -2.49 18.59 6.47
C LEU A 158 -1.34 19.24 5.67
N SER A 159 -0.40 18.46 5.17
CA SER A 159 0.69 18.90 4.32
C SER A 159 0.17 19.55 3.04
N PHE A 160 -0.92 19.01 2.46
CA PHE A 160 -1.57 19.64 1.32
C PHE A 160 -2.11 21.04 1.65
N ILE A 161 -2.61 21.25 2.87
CA ILE A 161 -3.21 22.52 3.32
C ILE A 161 -2.11 23.55 3.60
N LYS A 162 -1.04 23.16 4.33
CA LYS A 162 0.00 24.07 4.84
C LYS A 162 1.18 24.31 3.91
N LYS A 163 1.25 23.66 2.74
CA LYS A 163 2.33 23.82 1.72
C LYS A 163 3.77 23.56 2.22
N PRO A 164 4.07 22.56 3.06
CA PRO A 164 5.45 22.20 3.36
C PRO A 164 6.16 21.61 2.13
N PRO A 165 7.49 21.47 2.14
CA PRO A 165 8.21 20.80 1.07
C PRO A 165 7.71 19.36 0.89
N LEU A 166 7.55 18.93 -0.35
CA LEU A 166 6.88 17.67 -0.74
C LEU A 166 7.62 16.39 -0.35
N ILE A 167 8.86 16.49 0.06
CA ILE A 167 9.63 15.40 0.64
C ILE A 167 8.92 14.86 1.90
N ILE A 168 8.30 15.73 2.70
CA ILE A 168 7.64 15.36 3.95
C ILE A 168 6.43 14.42 3.71
N PRO A 169 5.41 14.76 2.87
CA PRO A 169 4.30 13.86 2.63
C PRO A 169 4.71 12.56 1.92
N PHE A 170 5.77 12.58 1.09
CA PHE A 170 6.30 11.36 0.47
C PHE A 170 6.91 10.43 1.52
N LEU A 171 7.80 10.93 2.39
CA LEU A 171 8.40 10.13 3.47
C LEU A 171 7.36 9.57 4.46
N MET A 172 6.24 10.29 4.65
CA MET A 172 5.15 9.82 5.51
C MET A 172 4.24 8.78 4.84
N SER A 173 4.34 8.60 3.53
CA SER A 173 3.54 7.64 2.75
C SER A 173 4.21 6.28 2.57
N VAL A 174 5.51 6.20 2.76
CA VAL A 174 6.34 5.01 2.64
C VAL A 174 6.70 4.45 4.01
#